data_60e27eefe619a2aef5bf1a3a41643d5e
#
_entry.id   60e27eefe619a2aef5bf1a3a41643d5e
#
_cell.length_a   1.000
_cell.length_b   1.000
_cell.length_c   1.000
_cell.angle_alpha   90.00
_cell.angle_beta   90.00
_cell.angle_gamma   90.00
#
_symmetry.space_group_name_H-M   'P 1'
#
loop_
_entity.id
_entity.type
_entity.pdbx_description
1 polymer ?
#
loop_
_entity_poly.entity_id
_entity_poly.type
_entity_poly.pdbx_seq_one_letter_code
_entity_poly.pdbx_strand_id
1 'polypeptide(L)'
;ALAWPKEHGGGGGSIWQQTVLREEMWANYEPRGPQYMGINWVGPAIMRYGTDEQKAKHLSGIASGEVIWCQGFSEPEAGTDLASLRT
;
A
#
# COMPACT_ATOMS: atom_id res chain seq x y z
N ALA A 1 7.16 -2.10 5.75
CA ALA A 1 5.80 -1.79 6.26
C ALA A 1 5.80 -1.30 7.72
N LEU A 2 6.66 -0.31 8.07
CA LEU A 2 6.71 0.25 9.44
C LEU A 2 5.33 0.74 9.91
N ALA A 3 4.56 1.37 9.01
CA ALA A 3 3.26 1.95 9.31
C ALA A 3 2.15 0.92 9.60
N TRP A 4 2.35 -0.32 9.19
CA TRP A 4 1.33 -1.36 9.35
C TRP A 4 1.29 -1.91 10.76
N PRO A 5 0.10 -2.36 11.24
CA PRO A 5 -0.02 -3.10 12.49
C PRO A 5 0.86 -4.35 12.49
N LYS A 6 1.36 -4.73 13.65
CA LYS A 6 2.21 -5.93 13.81
C LYS A 6 1.50 -7.22 13.40
N GLU A 7 0.20 -7.30 13.68
CA GLU A 7 -0.66 -8.43 13.30
C GLU A 7 -0.75 -8.67 11.77
N HIS A 8 -0.44 -7.65 10.97
CA HIS A 8 -0.42 -7.72 9.52
C HIS A 8 1.01 -7.68 8.94
N GLY A 9 2.01 -8.01 9.74
CA GLY A 9 3.41 -8.06 9.31
C GLY A 9 4.12 -6.72 9.29
N GLY A 10 3.55 -5.69 9.91
CA GLY A 10 4.14 -4.37 10.01
C GLY A 10 5.00 -4.16 11.26
N GLY A 11 5.64 -3.01 11.34
CA GLY A 11 6.44 -2.59 12.49
C GLY A 11 5.63 -1.98 13.63
N GLY A 12 4.35 -1.64 13.40
CA GLY A 12 3.52 -0.95 14.38
C GLY A 12 4.06 0.41 14.79
N GLY A 13 4.80 1.08 13.90
CA GLY A 13 5.45 2.35 14.21
C GLY A 13 4.45 3.47 14.46
N SER A 14 4.75 4.32 15.44
CA SER A 14 3.98 5.53 15.70
C SER A 14 4.04 6.49 14.52
N ILE A 15 3.11 7.45 14.47
CA ILE A 15 3.09 8.48 13.43
C ILE A 15 4.42 9.26 13.38
N TRP A 16 5.03 9.52 14.52
CA TRP A 16 6.31 10.20 14.61
C TRP A 16 7.46 9.37 14.00
N GLN A 17 7.51 8.08 14.31
CA GLN A 17 8.49 7.16 13.72
C GLN A 17 8.32 7.06 12.19
N GLN A 18 7.08 7.01 11.73
CA GLN A 18 6.77 7.01 10.29
C GLN A 18 7.21 8.31 9.62
N THR A 19 7.00 9.45 10.27
CA THR A 19 7.40 10.77 9.75
C THR A 19 8.92 10.85 9.65
N VAL A 20 9.64 10.54 10.71
CA VAL A 20 11.12 10.56 10.74
C VAL A 20 11.67 9.62 9.65
N LEU A 21 11.15 8.39 9.57
CA LEU A 21 11.59 7.45 8.53
C LEU A 21 11.39 8.03 7.12
N ARG A 22 10.23 8.62 6.85
CA ARG A 22 9.93 9.20 5.53
C ARG A 22 10.85 10.38 5.20
N GLU A 23 11.12 11.25 6.16
CA GLU A 23 12.06 12.37 5.98
C GLU A 23 13.46 11.87 5.64
N GLU A 24 13.96 10.88 6.39
CA GLU A 24 15.28 10.29 6.14
C GLU A 24 15.35 9.56 4.78
N MET A 25 14.34 8.77 4.46
CA MET A 25 14.28 8.08 3.18
C MET A 25 14.23 9.08 2.01
N TRP A 26 13.45 10.13 2.14
CA TRP A 26 13.37 11.18 1.14
C TRP A 26 14.69 11.92 0.97
N ALA A 27 15.35 12.29 2.07
CA ALA A 27 16.64 12.96 2.05
C ALA A 27 17.75 12.10 1.42
N ASN A 28 17.62 10.78 1.48
CA ASN A 28 18.57 9.81 0.93
C ASN A 28 18.12 9.18 -0.40
N TYR A 29 17.25 9.85 -1.16
CA TYR A 29 16.80 9.41 -2.48
C TYR A 29 16.16 8.02 -2.47
N GLU A 30 15.17 7.81 -1.61
CA GLU A 30 14.42 6.54 -1.54
C GLU A 30 14.06 6.00 -2.92
N PRO A 31 14.50 4.78 -3.28
CA PRO A 31 14.05 4.14 -4.50
C PRO A 31 12.62 3.64 -4.29
N ARG A 32 11.64 4.36 -4.81
CA ARG A 32 10.25 3.90 -4.81
C ARG A 32 10.09 2.78 -5.82
N GLY A 33 10.19 1.56 -5.33
CA GLY A 33 10.00 0.36 -6.14
C GLY A 33 8.53 -0.03 -6.34
N PRO A 34 8.28 -1.10 -7.09
CA PRO A 34 6.94 -1.57 -7.41
C PRO A 34 6.11 -1.96 -6.18
N GLN A 35 6.74 -2.27 -5.05
CA GLN A 35 6.07 -2.56 -3.76
C GLN A 35 5.35 -1.35 -3.16
N TYR A 36 5.64 -0.14 -3.63
CA TYR A 36 5.07 1.10 -3.09
C TYR A 36 3.54 1.09 -3.09
N MET A 37 2.92 0.67 -4.19
CA MET A 37 1.46 0.63 -4.30
C MET A 37 0.85 -0.38 -3.34
N GLY A 38 1.42 -1.57 -3.24
CA GLY A 38 0.96 -2.60 -2.31
C GLY A 38 0.97 -2.12 -0.87
N ILE A 39 2.08 -1.53 -0.43
CA ILE A 39 2.27 -1.12 0.97
C ILE A 39 1.45 0.12 1.34
N ASN A 40 1.35 1.10 0.45
CA ASN A 40 0.77 2.40 0.81
C ASN A 40 -0.70 2.55 0.42
N TRP A 41 -1.21 1.77 -0.53
CA TRP A 41 -2.57 1.90 -1.03
C TRP A 41 -3.38 0.62 -0.89
N VAL A 42 -2.94 -0.48 -1.51
CA VAL A 42 -3.70 -1.73 -1.56
C VAL A 42 -3.82 -2.38 -0.18
N GLY A 43 -2.70 -2.52 0.53
CA GLY A 43 -2.70 -3.13 1.86
C GLY A 43 -3.58 -2.38 2.86
N PRO A 44 -3.44 -1.05 3.01
CA PRO A 44 -4.34 -0.27 3.85
C PRO A 44 -5.82 -0.39 3.46
N ALA A 45 -6.14 -0.45 2.17
CA ALA A 45 -7.51 -0.67 1.71
C ALA A 45 -8.05 -2.05 2.12
N ILE A 46 -7.24 -3.10 1.94
CA ILE A 46 -7.61 -4.46 2.37
C ILE A 46 -7.75 -4.53 3.89
N MET A 47 -6.86 -3.91 4.66
CA MET A 47 -6.96 -3.88 6.13
C MET A 47 -8.26 -3.22 6.59
N ARG A 48 -8.70 -2.18 5.90
CA ARG A 48 -9.89 -1.43 6.28
C ARG A 48 -11.20 -2.06 5.79
N TYR A 49 -11.24 -2.56 4.58
CA TYR A 49 -12.47 -2.96 3.89
C TYR A 49 -12.54 -4.44 3.52
N GLY A 50 -11.42 -5.15 3.57
CA GLY A 50 -11.34 -6.54 3.20
C GLY A 50 -11.98 -7.46 4.25
N THR A 51 -12.42 -8.63 3.81
CA THR A 51 -12.83 -9.74 4.69
C THR A 51 -11.61 -10.36 5.38
N ASP A 52 -11.82 -11.12 6.43
CA ASP A 52 -10.72 -11.81 7.12
C ASP A 52 -9.99 -12.78 6.20
N GLU A 53 -10.70 -13.43 5.29
CA GLU A 53 -10.12 -14.28 4.26
C GLU A 53 -9.21 -13.50 3.29
N GLN A 54 -9.66 -12.34 2.82
CA GLN A 54 -8.86 -11.47 1.95
C GLN A 54 -7.62 -10.94 2.66
N LYS A 55 -7.75 -10.55 3.92
CA LYS A 55 -6.60 -10.12 4.74
C LYS A 55 -5.58 -11.24 4.90
N ALA A 56 -6.03 -12.43 5.29
CA ALA A 56 -5.15 -13.60 5.45
C ALA A 56 -4.44 -13.98 4.15
N LYS A 57 -5.13 -13.87 3.02
CA LYS A 57 -4.60 -14.25 1.72
C LYS A 57 -3.55 -13.27 1.17
N HIS A 58 -3.74 -11.98 1.37
CA HIS A 58 -3.00 -10.95 0.62
C HIS A 58 -1.99 -10.16 1.44
N LEU A 59 -2.25 -9.87 2.72
CA LEU A 59 -1.44 -8.92 3.47
C LEU A 59 -0.01 -9.38 3.71
N SER A 60 0.22 -10.67 4.00
CA SER A 60 1.56 -11.20 4.23
C SER A 60 2.45 -11.06 3.00
N GLY A 61 1.94 -11.41 1.81
CA GLY A 61 2.69 -11.29 0.55
C GLY A 61 3.01 -9.84 0.17
N ILE A 62 2.12 -8.89 0.52
CA ILE A 62 2.38 -7.46 0.34
C ILE A 62 3.47 -6.99 1.32
N ALA A 63 3.37 -7.36 2.59
CA ALA A 63 4.31 -6.94 3.63
C ALA A 63 5.73 -7.46 3.39
N SER A 64 5.87 -8.70 2.91
CA SER A 64 7.16 -9.34 2.57
C SER A 64 7.74 -8.85 1.24
N GLY A 65 6.92 -8.24 0.37
CA GLY A 65 7.35 -7.84 -0.97
C GLY A 65 7.36 -8.98 -2.00
N GLU A 66 6.83 -10.15 -1.65
CA GLU A 66 6.72 -11.29 -2.56
C GLU A 66 5.67 -11.06 -3.65
N VAL A 67 4.65 -10.26 -3.35
CA VAL A 67 3.57 -9.95 -4.27
C VAL A 67 3.56 -8.46 -4.58
N ILE A 68 3.60 -8.14 -5.86
CA ILE A 68 3.55 -6.78 -6.38
C ILE A 68 2.16 -6.53 -6.95
N TRP A 69 1.57 -5.40 -6.56
CA TRP A 69 0.26 -4.96 -7.02
C TRP A 69 0.38 -3.81 -8.01
N CYS A 70 -0.50 -3.81 -8.98
CA CYS A 70 -0.68 -2.68 -9.88
C CYS A 70 -2.08 -2.07 -9.71
N GLN A 71 -2.23 -0.86 -10.18
CA GLN A 71 -3.49 -0.11 -10.18
C GLN A 71 -3.99 0.07 -11.61
N GLY A 72 -5.22 -0.34 -11.87
CA GLY A 72 -5.89 -0.13 -13.14
C GLY A 72 -7.10 0.77 -12.96
N PHE A 73 -6.88 2.08 -12.74
CA PHE A 73 -7.97 3.04 -12.50
C PHE A 73 -8.38 3.77 -13.77
N SER A 74 -7.43 4.33 -14.49
CA SER A 74 -7.74 5.14 -15.65
C SER A 74 -8.00 4.27 -16.90
N GLU A 75 -8.98 4.66 -17.68
CA GLU A 75 -9.25 4.16 -19.01
C GLU A 75 -8.95 5.25 -20.04
N PRO A 76 -8.86 4.96 -21.34
CA PRO A 76 -8.61 5.98 -22.37
C PRO A 76 -9.59 7.16 -22.32
N GLU A 77 -10.85 6.90 -21.96
CA GLU A 77 -11.92 7.89 -21.89
C GLU A 77 -12.26 8.35 -20.47
N ALA A 78 -11.57 7.83 -19.44
CA ALA A 78 -11.89 8.11 -18.05
C ALA A 78 -10.62 8.19 -17.18
N GLY A 79 -10.29 9.38 -16.73
CA GLY A 79 -9.19 9.65 -15.82
C GLY A 79 -9.67 10.35 -14.56
N THR A 80 -9.62 11.69 -14.54
CA THR A 80 -10.08 12.50 -13.40
C THR A 80 -11.56 12.27 -13.10
N ASP A 81 -12.40 12.11 -14.11
CA ASP A 81 -13.79 11.70 -13.97
C ASP A 81 -13.88 10.17 -13.81
N LEU A 82 -13.66 9.71 -12.58
CA LEU A 82 -13.69 8.28 -12.25
C LEU A 82 -15.09 7.66 -12.48
N ALA A 83 -16.15 8.46 -12.36
CA ALA A 83 -17.52 7.99 -12.55
C ALA A 83 -17.83 7.59 -14.00
N SER A 84 -17.01 8.01 -14.96
CA SER A 84 -17.17 7.66 -16.39
C SER A 84 -16.51 6.32 -16.78
N LEU A 85 -15.90 5.60 -15.84
CA LEU A 85 -15.36 4.27 -16.07
C LEU A 85 -16.43 3.31 -16.62
N ARG A 86 -16.02 2.47 -17.57
CA ARG A 86 -16.90 1.46 -18.21
C ARG A 86 -16.59 0.03 -17.77
N THR A 87 -15.49 -0.16 -17.08
CA THR A 87 -15.10 -1.48 -16.51
C THR A 87 -15.90 -1.83 -15.28
#